data_b38c288e51bd1c5d55a9ac5819383b40
#
_entry.id   b38c288e51bd1c5d55a9ac5819383b40
#
_cell.length_a   1.000
_cell.length_b   1.000
_cell.length_c   1.000
_cell.angle_alpha   90.00
_cell.angle_beta   90.00
_cell.angle_gamma   90.00
#
_symmetry.space_group_name_H-M   'P 1'
#
loop_
_entity.id
_entity.type
_entity.pdbx_description
1 polymer ?
#
loop_
_entity_poly.entity_id
_entity_poly.type
_entity_poly.pdbx_seq_one_letter_code
_entity_poly.pdbx_strand_id
1 'polypeptide(L)'
;MLKLTHPTVDIAIVCNNFEESLRFYHQCLGFEMVMDIKIPAEVAKGAKLAPRGFRQVRLQAGNTLIKLIDIELPPEPVFNEFNPGVRWLTIFVEDVHETVKDLKQNGVTFLAESIAAPDAAGVVCAEDPDGVLIEFVQV
;
A
#
# COMPACT_ATOMS: atom_id res chain seq x y z
N MET A 1 -17.97 18.54 13.10
CA MET A 1 -17.37 18.20 11.80
C MET A 1 -15.86 18.41 11.82
N LEU A 2 -15.10 17.51 11.21
CA LEU A 2 -13.64 17.64 11.15
C LEU A 2 -13.23 18.89 10.36
N LYS A 3 -12.16 19.54 10.82
CA LYS A 3 -11.49 20.60 10.07
C LYS A 3 -10.16 20.03 9.58
N LEU A 4 -10.12 19.61 8.32
CA LEU A 4 -8.95 18.99 7.74
C LEU A 4 -7.88 20.04 7.42
N THR A 5 -6.61 19.73 7.73
CA THR A 5 -5.46 20.56 7.36
C THR A 5 -4.74 20.04 6.11
N HIS A 6 -5.06 18.82 5.69
CA HIS A 6 -4.58 18.22 4.45
C HIS A 6 -5.74 17.69 3.63
N PRO A 7 -5.65 17.74 2.29
CA PRO A 7 -6.73 17.26 1.40
C PRO A 7 -6.75 15.73 1.28
N THR A 8 -5.78 15.04 1.85
CA THR A 8 -5.61 13.58 1.72
C THR A 8 -5.49 12.93 3.10
N VAL A 9 -5.69 11.63 3.14
CA VAL A 9 -5.41 10.80 4.31
C VAL A 9 -4.20 9.93 4.04
N ASP A 10 -3.39 9.68 5.06
CA ASP A 10 -2.27 8.74 4.98
C ASP A 10 -2.76 7.33 5.29
N ILE A 11 -2.08 6.34 4.73
CA ILE A 11 -2.43 4.93 4.89
C ILE A 11 -1.24 4.20 5.51
N ALA A 12 -1.48 3.51 6.62
CA ALA A 12 -0.48 2.67 7.26
C ALA A 12 -0.69 1.20 6.89
N ILE A 13 0.40 0.52 6.54
CA ILE A 13 0.42 -0.89 6.19
C ILE A 13 1.40 -1.60 7.13
N VAL A 14 0.89 -2.55 7.90
CA VAL A 14 1.71 -3.41 8.74
C VAL A 14 2.33 -4.50 7.87
N CYS A 15 3.65 -4.60 7.87
CA CYS A 15 4.39 -5.52 7.00
C CYS A 15 4.80 -6.76 7.78
N ASN A 16 4.54 -7.94 7.23
CA ASN A 16 5.10 -9.19 7.75
C ASN A 16 6.61 -9.25 7.42
N ASN A 17 6.97 -9.01 6.15
CA ASN A 17 8.34 -8.87 5.71
C ASN A 17 8.55 -7.45 5.19
N PHE A 18 9.11 -6.59 6.02
CA PHE A 18 9.28 -5.17 5.72
C PHE A 18 10.10 -4.93 4.45
N GLU A 19 11.20 -5.65 4.27
CA GLU A 19 12.08 -5.45 3.10
C GLU A 19 11.37 -5.81 1.78
N GLU A 20 10.54 -6.84 1.78
CA GLU A 20 9.74 -7.19 0.59
C GLU A 20 8.67 -6.12 0.30
N SER A 21 8.01 -5.61 1.32
CA SER A 21 7.03 -4.54 1.16
C SER A 21 7.68 -3.24 0.70
N LEU A 22 8.83 -2.89 1.25
CA LEU A 22 9.60 -1.73 0.80
C LEU A 22 10.02 -1.88 -0.67
N ARG A 23 10.50 -3.06 -1.06
CA ARG A 23 10.84 -3.36 -2.45
C ARG A 23 9.62 -3.18 -3.36
N PHE A 24 8.47 -3.70 -2.97
CA PHE A 24 7.23 -3.60 -3.75
C PHE A 24 6.85 -2.13 -3.99
N TYR A 25 6.66 -1.36 -2.94
CA TYR A 25 6.17 0.01 -3.05
C TYR A 25 7.23 0.98 -3.57
N HIS A 26 8.47 0.83 -3.15
CA HIS A 26 9.55 1.75 -3.56
C HIS A 26 10.17 1.38 -4.90
N GLN A 27 10.60 0.13 -5.07
CA GLN A 27 11.32 -0.28 -6.29
C GLN A 27 10.36 -0.66 -7.43
N CYS A 28 9.33 -1.45 -7.16
CA CYS A 28 8.41 -1.89 -8.20
C CYS A 28 7.42 -0.79 -8.61
N LEU A 29 6.77 -0.14 -7.65
CA LEU A 29 5.82 0.94 -7.94
C LEU A 29 6.47 2.31 -8.12
N GLY A 30 7.72 2.48 -7.68
CA GLY A 30 8.48 3.71 -7.85
C GLY A 30 8.13 4.83 -6.89
N PHE A 31 7.50 4.54 -5.75
CA PHE A 31 7.16 5.57 -4.76
C PHE A 31 8.41 6.03 -4.02
N GLU A 32 8.58 7.34 -3.88
CA GLU A 32 9.75 7.94 -3.23
C GLU A 32 9.66 7.81 -1.72
N MET A 33 10.77 7.40 -1.09
CA MET A 33 10.90 7.45 0.37
C MET A 33 11.11 8.89 0.82
N VAL A 34 10.21 9.40 1.67
CA VAL A 34 10.25 10.78 2.14
C VAL A 34 10.54 10.89 3.64
N MET A 35 10.42 9.82 4.40
CA MET A 35 10.70 9.80 5.83
C MET A 35 10.95 8.39 6.33
N ASP A 36 11.84 8.28 7.32
CA ASP A 36 12.16 7.04 8.03
C ASP A 36 12.34 7.40 9.50
N ILE A 37 11.38 7.02 10.34
CA ILE A 37 11.35 7.39 11.76
C ILE A 37 11.05 6.19 12.65
N LYS A 38 11.48 6.27 13.90
CA LYS A 38 11.10 5.34 14.94
C LYS A 38 9.99 5.92 15.80
N ILE A 39 8.93 5.13 16.00
CA ILE A 39 7.86 5.46 16.93
C ILE A 39 8.12 4.67 18.21
N PRO A 40 8.40 5.37 19.34
CA PRO A 40 8.71 4.67 20.58
C PRO A 40 7.50 3.93 21.15
N ALA A 41 7.77 2.90 21.95
CA ALA A 41 6.73 2.06 22.56
C ALA A 41 5.70 2.87 23.35
N GLU A 42 6.14 3.90 24.05
CA GLU A 42 5.28 4.81 24.81
C GLU A 42 4.21 5.48 23.92
N VAL A 43 4.62 5.96 22.74
CA VAL A 43 3.69 6.57 21.78
C VAL A 43 2.81 5.50 21.12
N ALA A 44 3.40 4.42 20.65
CA ALA A 44 2.66 3.35 19.97
C ALA A 44 1.56 2.75 20.85
N LYS A 45 1.89 2.43 22.09
CA LYS A 45 0.93 1.88 23.08
C LYS A 45 -0.06 2.94 23.58
N GLY A 46 0.44 4.13 23.87
CA GLY A 46 -0.39 5.23 24.38
C GLY A 46 -1.47 5.68 23.42
N ALA A 47 -1.15 5.78 22.15
CA ALA A 47 -2.09 6.13 21.08
C ALA A 47 -2.88 4.93 20.52
N LYS A 48 -2.63 3.71 21.02
CA LYS A 48 -3.27 2.48 20.55
C LYS A 48 -3.01 2.17 19.07
N LEU A 49 -1.86 2.60 18.54
CA LEU A 49 -1.45 2.34 17.17
C LEU A 49 -0.87 0.94 16.98
N ALA A 50 -0.12 0.46 17.97
CA ALA A 50 0.57 -0.82 17.89
C ALA A 50 0.89 -1.37 19.30
N PRO A 51 1.14 -2.68 19.42
CA PRO A 51 1.48 -3.31 20.70
C PRO A 51 2.90 -3.02 21.18
N ARG A 52 3.76 -2.53 20.31
CA ARG A 52 5.18 -2.23 20.56
C ARG A 52 5.59 -0.99 19.79
N GLY A 53 6.76 -0.45 20.09
CA GLY A 53 7.42 0.54 19.24
C GLY A 53 7.72 -0.06 17.86
N PHE A 54 7.84 0.79 16.85
CA PHE A 54 8.08 0.36 15.47
C PHE A 54 8.83 1.43 14.67
N ARG A 55 9.42 0.99 13.57
CA ARG A 55 9.95 1.87 12.52
C ARG A 55 8.85 2.12 11.50
N GLN A 56 8.76 3.34 11.02
CA GLN A 56 7.82 3.74 9.99
C GLN A 56 8.57 4.40 8.84
N VAL A 57 8.45 3.84 7.65
CA VAL A 57 8.95 4.44 6.42
C VAL A 57 7.78 4.99 5.64
N ARG A 58 7.84 6.27 5.28
CA ARG A 58 6.79 6.95 4.51
C ARG A 58 7.19 7.05 3.06
N LEU A 59 6.29 6.62 2.19
CA LEU A 59 6.44 6.65 0.74
C LEU A 59 5.40 7.58 0.14
N GLN A 60 5.83 8.42 -0.79
CA GLN A 60 4.95 9.37 -1.48
C GLN A 60 4.26 8.68 -2.65
N ALA A 61 2.95 8.53 -2.57
CA ALA A 61 2.08 7.99 -3.61
C ALA A 61 1.12 9.09 -4.09
N GLY A 62 1.54 9.84 -5.12
CA GLY A 62 0.82 11.06 -5.50
C GLY A 62 0.81 12.06 -4.34
N ASN A 63 -0.37 12.46 -3.87
CA ASN A 63 -0.53 13.36 -2.72
C ASN A 63 -0.72 12.61 -1.39
N THR A 64 -0.80 11.28 -1.42
CA THR A 64 -1.00 10.45 -0.24
C THR A 64 0.31 9.85 0.23
N LEU A 65 0.49 9.69 1.53
CA LEU A 65 1.61 8.94 2.10
C LEU A 65 1.17 7.52 2.45
N ILE A 66 1.97 6.56 2.00
CA ILE A 66 1.90 5.17 2.47
C ILE A 66 2.97 5.00 3.55
N LYS A 67 2.54 4.59 4.73
CA LYS A 67 3.40 4.38 5.90
C LYS A 67 3.63 2.89 6.10
N LEU A 68 4.80 2.38 5.75
CA LEU A 68 5.15 0.98 5.98
C LEU A 68 5.65 0.81 7.42
N ILE A 69 5.06 -0.14 8.12
CA ILE A 69 5.35 -0.41 9.53
C ILE A 69 6.27 -1.62 9.63
N ASP A 70 7.46 -1.39 10.18
CA ASP A 70 8.46 -2.41 10.50
C ASP A 70 8.46 -2.64 12.02
N ILE A 71 7.93 -3.77 12.45
CA ILE A 71 7.72 -4.10 13.87
C ILE A 71 8.25 -5.49 14.18
N GLU A 72 8.80 -5.68 15.38
CA GLU A 72 9.17 -7.00 15.86
C GLU A 72 7.94 -7.89 16.04
N LEU A 73 8.09 -9.18 15.76
CA LEU A 73 7.02 -10.17 15.82
C LEU A 73 5.80 -9.71 14.99
N PRO A 74 6.00 -9.44 13.69
CA PRO A 74 4.90 -8.97 12.86
C PRO A 74 3.82 -10.06 12.70
N PRO A 75 2.56 -9.65 12.48
CA PRO A 75 1.50 -10.62 12.22
C PRO A 75 1.68 -11.29 10.86
N GLU A 76 1.10 -12.48 10.72
CA GLU A 76 1.06 -13.18 9.45
C GLU A 76 0.13 -12.47 8.46
N PRO A 77 0.46 -12.47 7.15
CA PRO A 77 -0.39 -11.88 6.13
C PRO A 77 -1.68 -12.68 5.96
N VAL A 78 -2.74 -11.99 5.52
CA VAL A 78 -4.05 -12.59 5.22
C VAL A 78 -4.37 -12.34 3.76
N PHE A 79 -4.46 -13.42 2.97
CA PHE A 79 -4.72 -13.34 1.53
C PHE A 79 -6.14 -13.74 1.18
N ASN A 80 -6.66 -13.19 0.08
CA ASN A 80 -7.92 -13.60 -0.57
C ASN A 80 -9.16 -13.55 0.33
N GLU A 81 -9.12 -12.72 1.39
CA GLU A 81 -10.21 -12.55 2.33
C GLU A 81 -11.08 -11.34 1.95
N PHE A 82 -12.36 -11.58 1.66
CA PHE A 82 -13.32 -10.51 1.42
C PHE A 82 -13.99 -10.14 2.75
N ASN A 83 -13.30 -9.33 3.55
CA ASN A 83 -13.67 -8.95 4.91
C ASN A 83 -14.11 -7.49 4.98
N PRO A 84 -14.92 -7.12 6.00
CA PRO A 84 -15.22 -5.72 6.28
C PRO A 84 -13.96 -4.93 6.61
N GLY A 85 -13.97 -3.64 6.32
CA GLY A 85 -12.88 -2.72 6.56
C GLY A 85 -12.25 -2.23 5.27
N VAL A 86 -11.05 -1.66 5.35
CA VAL A 86 -10.30 -1.24 4.16
C VAL A 86 -9.96 -2.46 3.31
N ARG A 87 -10.34 -2.44 2.05
CA ARG A 87 -10.20 -3.59 1.16
C ARG A 87 -9.05 -3.44 0.17
N TRP A 88 -8.97 -2.29 -0.50
CA TRP A 88 -7.92 -2.09 -1.51
C TRP A 88 -7.49 -0.63 -1.60
N LEU A 89 -6.35 -0.42 -2.27
CA LEU A 89 -5.86 0.89 -2.69
C LEU A 89 -6.08 1.02 -4.19
N THR A 90 -6.65 2.15 -4.64
CA THR A 90 -6.79 2.44 -6.06
C THR A 90 -5.68 3.40 -6.50
N ILE A 91 -4.95 3.01 -7.55
CA ILE A 91 -3.91 3.82 -8.17
C ILE A 91 -4.32 4.10 -9.61
N PHE A 92 -4.43 5.37 -9.97
CA PHE A 92 -4.78 5.78 -11.32
C PHE A 92 -3.53 5.85 -12.18
N VAL A 93 -3.59 5.23 -13.35
CA VAL A 93 -2.48 5.13 -14.32
C VAL A 93 -2.94 5.59 -15.70
N GLU A 94 -1.99 6.04 -16.51
CA GLU A 94 -2.29 6.50 -17.88
C GLU A 94 -2.69 5.34 -18.80
N ASP A 95 -1.99 4.22 -18.67
CA ASP A 95 -2.21 3.03 -19.50
C ASP A 95 -2.07 1.77 -18.65
N VAL A 96 -3.17 1.06 -18.49
CA VAL A 96 -3.21 -0.15 -17.64
C VAL A 96 -2.40 -1.30 -18.26
N HIS A 97 -2.34 -1.41 -19.59
CA HIS A 97 -1.61 -2.49 -20.25
C HIS A 97 -0.10 -2.29 -20.14
N GLU A 98 0.39 -1.07 -20.33
CA GLU A 98 1.81 -0.76 -20.13
C GLU A 98 2.19 -0.89 -18.66
N THR A 99 1.33 -0.47 -17.73
CA THR A 99 1.53 -0.65 -16.29
C THR A 99 1.70 -2.12 -15.93
N VAL A 100 0.80 -2.98 -16.40
CA VAL A 100 0.87 -4.43 -16.16
C VAL A 100 2.17 -5.02 -16.70
N LYS A 101 2.53 -4.65 -17.92
CA LYS A 101 3.77 -5.11 -18.58
C LYS A 101 5.01 -4.75 -17.77
N ASP A 102 5.12 -3.48 -17.38
CA ASP A 102 6.27 -2.97 -16.62
C ASP A 102 6.36 -3.61 -15.23
N LEU A 103 5.25 -3.70 -14.52
CA LEU A 103 5.23 -4.28 -13.19
C LEU A 103 5.50 -5.79 -13.19
N LYS A 104 5.02 -6.53 -14.20
CA LYS A 104 5.37 -7.94 -14.38
C LYS A 104 6.87 -8.14 -14.56
N GLN A 105 7.54 -7.26 -15.28
CA GLN A 105 9.00 -7.29 -15.46
C GLN A 105 9.74 -7.09 -14.13
N ASN A 106 9.14 -6.39 -13.18
CA ASN A 106 9.66 -6.16 -11.83
C ASN A 106 9.21 -7.22 -10.81
N GLY A 107 8.55 -8.28 -11.27
CA GLY A 107 8.17 -9.41 -10.42
C GLY A 107 6.81 -9.28 -9.74
N VAL A 108 5.99 -8.30 -10.11
CA VAL A 108 4.63 -8.14 -9.58
C VAL A 108 3.70 -9.15 -10.23
N THR A 109 2.92 -9.86 -9.41
CA THR A 109 1.92 -10.83 -9.86
C THR A 109 0.54 -10.19 -9.88
N PHE A 110 -0.14 -10.30 -11.02
CA PHE A 110 -1.52 -9.82 -11.18
C PHE A 110 -2.51 -10.97 -11.00
N LEU A 111 -3.67 -10.68 -10.41
CA LEU A 111 -4.67 -11.67 -10.07
C LEU A 111 -5.53 -12.10 -11.26
N ALA A 112 -5.65 -11.23 -12.27
CA ALA A 112 -6.43 -11.47 -13.48
C ALA A 112 -5.96 -10.58 -14.62
N GLU A 113 -6.49 -10.77 -15.80
CA GLU A 113 -6.32 -9.84 -16.93
C GLU A 113 -7.10 -8.56 -16.67
N SER A 114 -6.67 -7.46 -17.29
CA SER A 114 -7.42 -6.19 -17.21
C SER A 114 -8.79 -6.31 -17.88
N ILE A 115 -9.77 -5.64 -17.30
CA ILE A 115 -11.14 -5.63 -17.80
C ILE A 115 -11.69 -4.22 -17.78
N ALA A 116 -12.53 -3.88 -18.76
CA ALA A 116 -13.26 -2.62 -18.74
C ALA A 116 -14.33 -2.62 -17.64
N ALA A 117 -14.53 -1.46 -17.02
CA ALA A 117 -15.55 -1.23 -16.01
C ALA A 117 -16.46 -0.08 -16.44
N PRO A 118 -17.63 0.11 -15.81
CA PRO A 118 -18.55 1.20 -16.18
C PRO A 118 -17.93 2.61 -16.05
N ASP A 119 -16.96 2.76 -15.16
CA ASP A 119 -16.29 4.03 -14.84
C ASP A 119 -14.83 4.08 -15.29
N ALA A 120 -14.33 3.05 -16.00
CA ALA A 120 -12.91 2.96 -16.36
C ALA A 120 -12.71 2.21 -17.67
N ALA A 121 -11.71 2.64 -18.45
CA ALA A 121 -11.29 1.94 -19.67
C ALA A 121 -10.61 0.60 -19.34
N GLY A 122 -9.95 0.51 -18.21
CA GLY A 122 -9.31 -0.72 -17.75
C GLY A 122 -9.08 -0.73 -16.24
N VAL A 123 -9.32 -1.89 -15.66
CA VAL A 123 -9.11 -2.18 -14.22
C VAL A 123 -8.36 -3.49 -14.10
N VAL A 124 -7.33 -3.52 -13.24
CA VAL A 124 -6.59 -4.74 -12.95
C VAL A 124 -6.06 -4.69 -11.53
N CYS A 125 -6.00 -5.84 -10.85
CA CYS A 125 -5.54 -5.93 -9.48
C CYS A 125 -4.29 -6.79 -9.33
N ALA A 126 -3.41 -6.36 -8.44
CA ALA A 126 -2.30 -7.12 -7.89
C ALA A 126 -2.42 -7.18 -6.38
N GLU A 127 -1.61 -7.99 -5.74
CA GLU A 127 -1.48 -8.01 -4.29
C GLU A 127 -0.07 -7.58 -3.89
N ASP A 128 0.02 -6.83 -2.79
CA ASP A 128 1.32 -6.58 -2.17
C ASP A 128 1.81 -7.81 -1.38
N PRO A 129 3.02 -7.83 -0.80
CA PRO A 129 3.52 -9.00 -0.07
C PRO A 129 2.68 -9.43 1.13
N ASP A 130 1.82 -8.58 1.66
CA ASP A 130 0.96 -8.87 2.81
C ASP A 130 -0.49 -9.20 2.43
N GLY A 131 -0.80 -9.26 1.14
CA GLY A 131 -2.14 -9.52 0.64
C GLY A 131 -3.02 -8.27 0.52
N VAL A 132 -2.45 -7.08 0.63
CA VAL A 132 -3.19 -5.84 0.36
C VAL A 132 -3.47 -5.76 -1.14
N LEU A 133 -4.73 -5.62 -1.49
CA LEU A 133 -5.16 -5.53 -2.87
C LEU A 133 -4.83 -4.14 -3.44
N ILE A 134 -4.17 -4.13 -4.58
CA ILE A 134 -3.83 -2.90 -5.31
C ILE A 134 -4.55 -2.92 -6.65
N GLU A 135 -5.48 -1.98 -6.81
CA GLU A 135 -6.22 -1.79 -8.05
C GLU A 135 -5.55 -0.69 -8.89
N PHE A 136 -5.21 -1.01 -10.13
CA PHE A 136 -4.75 -0.03 -11.12
C PHE A 136 -5.89 0.28 -12.07
N VAL A 137 -6.14 1.56 -12.27
CA VAL A 137 -7.30 2.04 -13.04
C VAL A 137 -6.85 3.04 -14.11
N GLN A 138 -7.26 2.80 -15.34
CA GLN A 138 -7.19 3.73 -16.45
C GLN A 138 -8.58 4.27 -16.71
N VAL A 139 -8.72 5.57 -16.56
CA VAL A 139 -9.98 6.28 -16.80
C VAL A 139 -10.14 6.68 -18.28
#